data_0ef43cbdfb1bef43176109323bfde58f
#
_entry.id   0ef43cbdfb1bef43176109323bfde58f
#
_cell.length_a   1.000
_cell.length_b   1.000
_cell.length_c   1.000
_cell.angle_alpha   90.00
_cell.angle_beta   90.00
_cell.angle_gamma   90.00
#
_symmetry.space_group_name_H-M   'P 1'
#
loop_
_entity.id
_entity.type
_entity.pdbx_description
1 polymer ?
#
loop_
_entity_poly.entity_id
_entity_poly.type
_entity_poly.pdbx_seq_one_letter_code
_entity_poly.pdbx_strand_id
1 'polypeptide(L)'
;MSYKCYLFGELMPQTPAKLSVKISGKNTTVTLLNEGEINFLKYPGLTEITLPLVFPMLTASKRPDYYLTLLERAKTQRTTTQVIMTRTTPAGQLLFDTNIKVSVEDYTIEESATNGLDVSVEVKLKQYRDYSTKTVAIKTTVKHNDSKDTTVKKTATVQITRPATNAPQTKTYTVKKGDTLWGIAKKYYGNGAKYPTIYNANKGKIKNPNLIYVGQVFTIP
;
A
#
# COMPACT_ATOMS: atom_id res chain seq x y z
N MET A 1 0.12 -20.88 18.04
CA MET A 1 0.31 -19.86 16.99
C MET A 1 -0.18 -20.42 15.68
N SER A 2 -0.96 -19.66 14.91
CA SER A 2 -1.45 -20.05 13.60
C SER A 2 -0.95 -19.04 12.56
N TYR A 3 -0.38 -19.57 11.47
CA TYR A 3 -0.03 -18.80 10.29
C TYR A 3 -0.98 -19.16 9.17
N LYS A 4 -1.49 -18.16 8.46
CA LYS A 4 -2.28 -18.37 7.24
C LYS A 4 -1.68 -17.52 6.14
N CYS A 5 -1.47 -18.13 4.97
CA CYS A 5 -0.94 -17.48 3.79
C CYS A 5 -2.02 -17.41 2.73
N TYR A 6 -2.28 -16.20 2.23
CA TYR A 6 -3.19 -15.98 1.12
C TYR A 6 -2.40 -15.44 -0.07
N LEU A 7 -2.63 -16.02 -1.22
CA LEU A 7 -2.08 -15.58 -2.50
C LEU A 7 -3.21 -15.69 -3.55
N PHE A 8 -3.31 -14.73 -4.44
CA PHE A 8 -4.42 -14.63 -5.42
C PHE A 8 -5.84 -14.57 -4.80
N GLY A 9 -5.94 -14.10 -3.55
CA GLY A 9 -7.20 -14.11 -2.80
C GLY A 9 -7.58 -15.48 -2.22
N GLU A 10 -6.79 -16.50 -2.45
CA GLU A 10 -7.00 -17.87 -2.00
C GLU A 10 -6.12 -18.20 -0.79
N LEU A 11 -6.67 -18.93 0.16
CA LEU A 11 -5.88 -19.49 1.25
C LEU A 11 -5.02 -20.62 0.70
N MET A 12 -3.71 -20.56 0.93
CA MET A 12 -2.81 -21.63 0.52
C MET A 12 -3.07 -22.91 1.32
N PRO A 13 -3.09 -24.08 0.67
CA PRO A 13 -3.43 -25.34 1.31
C PRO A 13 -2.47 -25.71 2.44
N GLN A 14 -1.21 -25.36 2.28
CA GLN A 14 -0.21 -25.50 3.29
C GLN A 14 0.50 -24.16 3.55
N THR A 15 0.66 -23.80 4.81
CA THR A 15 1.39 -22.60 5.19
C THR A 15 2.86 -22.77 4.85
N PRO A 16 3.50 -21.82 4.15
CA PRO A 16 4.92 -21.91 3.84
C PRO A 16 5.76 -22.02 5.11
N ALA A 17 6.72 -22.94 5.12
CA ALA A 17 7.61 -23.16 6.26
C ALA A 17 8.50 -21.93 6.54
N LYS A 18 8.78 -21.13 5.52
CA LYS A 18 9.62 -19.94 5.60
C LYS A 18 9.06 -18.83 4.74
N LEU A 19 9.02 -17.61 5.27
CA LEU A 19 8.77 -16.39 4.51
C LEU A 19 10.06 -15.59 4.48
N SER A 20 10.63 -15.39 3.30
CA SER A 20 11.79 -14.52 3.11
C SER A 20 11.35 -13.20 2.48
N VAL A 21 11.57 -12.10 3.20
CA VAL A 21 11.27 -10.74 2.73
C VAL A 21 12.56 -9.96 2.66
N LYS A 22 12.97 -9.57 1.45
CA LYS A 22 14.20 -8.83 1.20
C LYS A 22 13.87 -7.40 0.78
N ILE A 23 14.41 -6.44 1.51
CA ILE A 23 14.32 -5.01 1.20
C ILE A 23 15.72 -4.50 0.89
N SER A 24 15.96 -4.18 -0.38
CA SER A 24 17.29 -3.75 -0.83
C SER A 24 17.41 -2.23 -0.76
N GLY A 25 18.47 -1.73 -0.12
CA GLY A 25 18.85 -0.33 -0.19
C GLY A 25 19.40 0.02 -1.58
N LYS A 26 19.18 1.27 -2.00
CA LYS A 26 19.74 1.84 -3.25
C LYS A 26 20.72 2.97 -2.96
N ASN A 27 21.30 2.97 -1.76
CA ASN A 27 22.28 3.97 -1.36
C ASN A 27 23.51 3.97 -2.28
N THR A 28 24.16 5.11 -2.40
CA THR A 28 25.39 5.25 -3.18
C THR A 28 26.46 5.86 -2.30
N THR A 29 27.58 5.20 -2.20
CA THR A 29 28.77 5.72 -1.50
C THR A 29 29.64 6.50 -2.47
N VAL A 30 30.11 7.66 -2.08
CA VAL A 30 31.05 8.51 -2.83
C VAL A 30 32.19 8.87 -1.90
N THR A 31 33.41 8.68 -2.38
CA THR A 31 34.64 9.07 -1.68
C THR A 31 34.95 10.54 -2.00
N LEU A 32 35.00 11.38 -0.97
CA LEU A 32 35.43 12.77 -1.10
C LEU A 32 36.95 12.90 -0.85
N LEU A 33 37.56 13.77 -1.62
CA LEU A 33 38.97 14.15 -1.39
C LEU A 33 39.11 14.81 -0.02
N ASN A 34 39.94 14.23 0.85
CA ASN A 34 40.27 14.69 2.20
C ASN A 34 39.15 14.57 3.28
N GLU A 35 37.95 14.09 2.95
CA GLU A 35 36.83 13.96 3.90
C GLU A 35 36.35 12.52 4.10
N GLY A 36 36.91 11.57 3.33
CA GLY A 36 36.52 10.15 3.44
C GLY A 36 35.28 9.79 2.62
N GLU A 37 34.58 8.74 3.05
CA GLU A 37 33.42 8.22 2.33
C GLU A 37 32.12 8.80 2.89
N ILE A 38 31.27 9.28 1.97
CA ILE A 38 29.89 9.73 2.28
C ILE A 38 28.88 8.76 1.66
N ASN A 39 27.91 8.33 2.44
CA ASN A 39 26.82 7.47 1.98
C ASN A 39 25.56 8.32 1.69
N PHE A 40 25.23 8.46 0.41
CA PHE A 40 23.98 9.09 -0.01
C PHE A 40 22.81 8.13 0.16
N LEU A 41 21.91 8.48 1.07
CA LEU A 41 20.69 7.71 1.33
C LEU A 41 19.70 7.91 0.20
N LYS A 42 19.31 6.82 -0.46
CA LYS A 42 18.28 6.79 -1.50
C LYS A 42 17.08 5.99 -1.04
N TYR A 43 15.95 6.18 -1.73
CA TYR A 43 14.77 5.36 -1.46
C TYR A 43 15.09 3.87 -1.64
N PRO A 44 14.55 3.00 -0.77
CA PRO A 44 14.73 1.56 -0.90
C PRO A 44 14.16 1.05 -2.23
N GLY A 45 14.75 -0.01 -2.73
CA GLY A 45 14.22 -0.76 -3.86
C GLY A 45 12.86 -1.38 -3.56
N LEU A 46 12.34 -2.10 -4.53
CA LEU A 46 11.11 -2.88 -4.33
C LEU A 46 11.41 -4.07 -3.41
N THR A 47 10.45 -4.39 -2.55
CA THR A 47 10.53 -5.56 -1.68
C THR A 47 10.43 -6.83 -2.52
N GLU A 48 11.34 -7.76 -2.31
CA GLU A 48 11.34 -9.09 -2.90
C GLU A 48 10.86 -10.09 -1.84
N ILE A 49 9.96 -10.99 -2.23
CA ILE A 49 9.40 -12.01 -1.35
C ILE A 49 9.61 -13.37 -1.99
N THR A 50 10.21 -14.30 -1.26
CA THR A 50 10.33 -15.69 -1.67
C THR A 50 9.46 -16.56 -0.79
N LEU A 51 8.56 -17.33 -1.42
CA LEU A 51 7.61 -18.22 -0.78
C LEU A 51 7.82 -19.64 -1.28
N PRO A 52 8.32 -20.58 -0.44
CA PRO A 52 8.23 -22.00 -0.72
C PRO A 52 6.81 -22.47 -0.39
N LEU A 53 6.06 -22.86 -1.40
CA LEU A 53 4.71 -23.38 -1.30
C LEU A 53 4.73 -24.90 -1.55
N VAL A 54 3.85 -25.62 -0.89
CA VAL A 54 3.61 -27.05 -1.16
C VAL A 54 2.14 -27.21 -1.48
N PHE A 55 1.84 -27.87 -2.60
CA PHE A 55 0.50 -28.18 -3.05
C PHE A 55 0.24 -29.67 -2.93
N PRO A 56 -0.43 -30.10 -1.83
CA PRO A 56 -0.74 -31.51 -1.61
C PRO A 56 -1.75 -32.03 -2.63
N MET A 57 -1.51 -33.22 -3.16
CA MET A 57 -2.42 -33.86 -4.12
C MET A 57 -3.69 -34.39 -3.44
N LEU A 58 -3.56 -34.97 -2.24
CA LEU A 58 -4.64 -35.73 -1.61
C LEU A 58 -5.37 -34.99 -0.50
N THR A 59 -4.68 -34.08 0.21
CA THR A 59 -5.24 -33.43 1.41
C THR A 59 -5.78 -32.04 1.18
N ALA A 60 -5.46 -31.40 0.05
CA ALA A 60 -5.97 -30.09 -0.28
C ALA A 60 -7.37 -30.14 -0.90
N SER A 61 -8.18 -29.11 -0.68
CA SER A 61 -9.51 -28.96 -1.29
C SER A 61 -9.45 -28.77 -2.82
N LYS A 62 -8.33 -28.27 -3.30
CA LYS A 62 -8.06 -28.06 -4.74
C LYS A 62 -6.75 -28.76 -5.10
N ARG A 63 -6.69 -29.30 -6.32
CA ARG A 63 -5.51 -30.02 -6.81
C ARG A 63 -4.36 -29.07 -7.14
N PRO A 64 -3.11 -29.55 -7.20
CA PRO A 64 -1.95 -28.72 -7.54
C PRO A 64 -2.08 -27.97 -8.86
N ASP A 65 -2.66 -28.59 -9.90
CA ASP A 65 -2.89 -27.99 -11.22
C ASP A 65 -3.67 -26.67 -11.16
N TYR A 66 -4.63 -26.56 -10.24
CA TYR A 66 -5.36 -25.32 -10.02
C TYR A 66 -4.43 -24.17 -9.62
N TYR A 67 -3.55 -24.38 -8.64
CA TYR A 67 -2.63 -23.35 -8.15
C TYR A 67 -1.54 -23.01 -9.16
N LEU A 68 -1.06 -24.02 -9.92
CA LEU A 68 -0.11 -23.80 -11.01
C LEU A 68 -0.72 -22.94 -12.12
N THR A 69 -1.98 -23.20 -12.48
CA THR A 69 -2.72 -22.38 -13.47
C THR A 69 -2.87 -20.93 -13.01
N LEU A 70 -3.09 -20.68 -11.69
CA LEU A 70 -3.14 -19.33 -11.17
C LEU A 70 -1.79 -18.60 -11.28
N LEU A 71 -0.68 -19.30 -11.00
CA LEU A 71 0.67 -18.73 -11.13
C LEU A 71 1.00 -18.41 -12.59
N GLU A 72 0.74 -19.35 -13.49
CA GLU A 72 0.94 -19.18 -14.93
C GLU A 72 0.11 -18.02 -15.48
N ARG A 73 -1.18 -17.98 -15.12
CA ARG A 73 -2.07 -16.90 -15.51
C ARG A 73 -1.59 -15.55 -15.03
N ALA A 74 -1.14 -15.46 -13.76
CA ALA A 74 -0.63 -14.22 -13.20
C ALA A 74 0.61 -13.72 -13.94
N LYS A 75 1.52 -14.65 -14.32
CA LYS A 75 2.74 -14.31 -15.07
C LYS A 75 2.42 -13.94 -16.52
N THR A 76 1.58 -14.72 -17.21
CA THR A 76 1.21 -14.50 -18.62
C THR A 76 0.39 -13.23 -18.82
N GLN A 77 -0.60 -12.99 -17.97
CA GLN A 77 -1.46 -11.81 -18.05
C GLN A 77 -0.87 -10.59 -17.37
N ARG A 78 0.32 -10.70 -16.75
CA ARG A 78 1.00 -9.63 -16.03
C ARG A 78 0.11 -8.98 -14.97
N THR A 79 -0.68 -9.79 -14.29
CA THR A 79 -1.60 -9.31 -13.24
C THR A 79 -0.87 -9.21 -11.91
N THR A 80 -1.28 -8.23 -11.12
CA THR A 80 -0.79 -8.07 -9.74
C THR A 80 -1.73 -8.78 -8.78
N THR A 81 -1.17 -9.29 -7.69
CA THR A 81 -1.92 -9.92 -6.60
C THR A 81 -1.50 -9.36 -5.24
N GLN A 82 -2.19 -9.77 -4.20
CA GLN A 82 -1.79 -9.48 -2.83
C GLN A 82 -1.26 -10.74 -2.16
N VAL A 83 -0.14 -10.61 -1.48
CA VAL A 83 0.34 -11.59 -0.50
C VAL A 83 -0.12 -11.12 0.86
N ILE A 84 -0.92 -11.94 1.52
CA ILE A 84 -1.37 -11.68 2.88
C ILE A 84 -0.89 -12.83 3.77
N MET A 85 -0.11 -12.50 4.77
CA MET A 85 0.35 -13.44 5.78
C MET A 85 -0.17 -13.00 7.14
N THR A 86 -1.12 -13.74 7.69
CA THR A 86 -1.67 -13.45 9.02
C THR A 86 -1.00 -14.32 10.07
N ARG A 87 -0.76 -13.76 11.22
CA ARG A 87 -0.15 -14.40 12.38
C ARG A 87 -1.06 -14.21 13.59
N THR A 88 -1.57 -15.31 14.13
CA THR A 88 -2.49 -15.27 15.26
C THR A 88 -1.94 -16.02 16.45
N THR A 89 -2.29 -15.53 17.65
CA THR A 89 -2.04 -16.25 18.90
C THR A 89 -2.91 -17.51 18.99
N PRO A 90 -2.64 -18.47 19.89
CA PRO A 90 -3.53 -19.59 20.14
C PRO A 90 -4.94 -19.17 20.53
N ALA A 91 -5.09 -18.00 21.17
CA ALA A 91 -6.37 -17.41 21.55
C ALA A 91 -7.10 -16.71 20.37
N GLY A 92 -6.58 -16.78 19.13
CA GLY A 92 -7.20 -16.18 17.94
C GLY A 92 -6.92 -14.69 17.75
N GLN A 93 -6.13 -14.05 18.61
CA GLN A 93 -5.81 -12.64 18.49
C GLN A 93 -4.78 -12.43 17.38
N LEU A 94 -5.05 -11.49 16.46
CA LEU A 94 -4.12 -11.09 15.40
C LEU A 94 -2.93 -10.36 16.03
N LEU A 95 -1.70 -10.84 15.76
CA LEU A 95 -0.46 -10.20 16.20
C LEU A 95 -0.06 -9.10 15.23
N PHE A 96 0.19 -9.46 13.99
CA PHE A 96 0.46 -8.56 12.87
C PHE A 96 0.27 -9.32 11.56
N ASP A 97 -0.01 -8.59 10.51
CA ASP A 97 -0.14 -9.11 9.16
C ASP A 97 0.91 -8.52 8.23
N THR A 98 1.20 -9.25 7.18
CA THR A 98 1.99 -8.77 6.05
C THR A 98 1.02 -8.73 4.87
N ASN A 99 0.73 -7.54 4.35
CA ASN A 99 -0.13 -7.35 3.19
C ASN A 99 0.60 -6.49 2.17
N ILE A 100 1.05 -7.11 1.09
CA ILE A 100 1.87 -6.44 0.07
C ILE A 100 1.30 -6.78 -1.30
N LYS A 101 1.08 -5.76 -2.12
CA LYS A 101 0.73 -5.91 -3.54
C LYS A 101 1.98 -6.29 -4.30
N VAL A 102 1.92 -7.39 -5.04
CA VAL A 102 3.06 -8.00 -5.72
C VAL A 102 2.75 -8.43 -7.14
N SER A 103 3.80 -8.56 -7.95
CA SER A 103 3.81 -9.28 -9.22
C SER A 103 4.58 -10.59 -9.05
N VAL A 104 4.22 -11.60 -9.82
CA VAL A 104 4.98 -12.85 -9.91
C VAL A 104 6.17 -12.59 -10.84
N GLU A 105 7.39 -12.62 -10.30
CA GLU A 105 8.61 -12.46 -11.10
C GLU A 105 9.02 -13.79 -11.69
N ASP A 106 9.10 -14.82 -10.83
CA ASP A 106 9.53 -16.16 -11.22
C ASP A 106 8.95 -17.22 -10.30
N TYR A 107 8.88 -18.45 -10.76
CA TYR A 107 8.56 -19.60 -9.94
C TYR A 107 9.24 -20.86 -10.49
N THR A 108 9.66 -21.73 -9.57
CA THR A 108 10.30 -23.00 -9.87
C THR A 108 9.40 -24.11 -9.32
N ILE A 109 9.07 -25.07 -10.14
CA ILE A 109 8.28 -26.24 -9.76
C ILE A 109 9.25 -27.39 -9.53
N GLU A 110 9.15 -28.03 -8.38
CA GLU A 110 9.95 -29.19 -7.99
C GLU A 110 9.03 -30.35 -7.65
N GLU A 111 9.15 -31.42 -8.40
CA GLU A 111 8.50 -32.68 -8.14
C GLU A 111 9.58 -33.70 -7.71
N SER A 112 9.35 -34.40 -6.62
CA SER A 112 10.28 -35.39 -6.09
C SER A 112 9.54 -36.64 -5.68
N ALA A 113 10.08 -37.78 -6.05
CA ALA A 113 9.55 -39.08 -5.63
C ALA A 113 9.55 -39.28 -4.09
N THR A 114 10.41 -38.54 -3.38
CA THR A 114 10.44 -38.54 -1.91
C THR A 114 9.26 -37.80 -1.29
N ASN A 115 8.68 -36.82 -2.01
CA ASN A 115 7.51 -36.05 -1.56
C ASN A 115 6.18 -36.70 -2.03
N GLY A 116 6.24 -37.88 -2.62
CA GLY A 116 5.07 -38.57 -3.16
C GLY A 116 4.46 -37.84 -4.35
N LEU A 117 3.15 -37.51 -4.26
CA LEU A 117 2.42 -36.80 -5.32
C LEU A 117 2.31 -35.30 -5.06
N ASP A 118 2.92 -34.78 -4.01
CA ASP A 118 2.85 -33.37 -3.65
C ASP A 118 3.83 -32.55 -4.49
N VAL A 119 3.39 -31.38 -4.94
CA VAL A 119 4.18 -30.48 -5.77
C VAL A 119 4.71 -29.34 -4.93
N SER A 120 6.02 -29.17 -4.92
CA SER A 120 6.70 -28.06 -4.27
C SER A 120 6.95 -26.94 -5.29
N VAL A 121 6.66 -25.70 -4.89
CA VAL A 121 6.83 -24.55 -5.78
C VAL A 121 7.49 -23.41 -5.01
N GLU A 122 8.67 -23.00 -5.45
CA GLU A 122 9.29 -21.77 -4.95
C GLU A 122 8.82 -20.59 -5.81
N VAL A 123 8.08 -19.65 -5.21
CA VAL A 123 7.55 -18.48 -5.91
C VAL A 123 8.34 -17.24 -5.49
N LYS A 124 8.90 -16.54 -6.47
CA LYS A 124 9.57 -15.25 -6.29
C LYS A 124 8.63 -14.12 -6.70
N LEU A 125 8.33 -13.28 -5.75
CA LEU A 125 7.40 -12.18 -5.88
C LEU A 125 8.12 -10.85 -5.66
N LYS A 126 7.71 -9.83 -6.37
CA LYS A 126 8.26 -8.49 -6.23
C LYS A 126 7.17 -7.49 -5.95
N GLN A 127 7.42 -6.59 -5.02
CA GLN A 127 6.47 -5.55 -4.68
C GLN A 127 6.07 -4.75 -5.92
N TYR A 128 4.77 -4.62 -6.13
CA TYR A 128 4.23 -3.75 -7.16
C TYR A 128 3.78 -2.44 -6.52
N ARG A 129 4.25 -1.33 -7.07
CA ARG A 129 3.79 0.02 -6.72
C ARG A 129 3.05 0.59 -7.91
N ASP A 130 1.83 1.04 -7.68
CA ASP A 130 1.08 1.73 -8.72
C ASP A 130 1.85 2.98 -9.15
N TYR A 131 2.04 3.14 -10.44
CA TYR A 131 2.69 4.31 -11.01
C TYR A 131 1.70 5.03 -11.92
N SER A 132 1.71 6.33 -11.86
CA SER A 132 0.95 7.19 -12.77
C SER A 132 1.88 8.22 -13.39
N THR A 133 1.54 8.66 -14.58
CA THR A 133 2.21 9.80 -15.21
C THR A 133 2.01 11.04 -14.33
N LYS A 134 3.11 11.68 -13.93
CA LYS A 134 3.03 12.94 -13.19
C LYS A 134 2.54 14.02 -14.15
N THR A 135 1.33 14.48 -13.96
CA THR A 135 0.83 15.69 -14.65
C THR A 135 1.36 16.92 -13.94
N VAL A 136 2.08 17.75 -14.66
CA VAL A 136 2.53 19.06 -14.18
C VAL A 136 1.49 20.09 -14.64
N ALA A 137 0.75 20.67 -13.70
CA ALA A 137 -0.14 21.78 -14.00
C ALA A 137 0.71 23.07 -14.14
N ILE A 138 0.83 23.58 -15.35
CA ILE A 138 1.49 24.86 -15.61
C ILE A 138 0.43 25.96 -15.44
N LYS A 139 0.50 26.72 -14.34
CA LYS A 139 -0.28 27.94 -14.17
C LYS A 139 0.47 29.09 -14.83
N THR A 140 -0.03 29.55 -15.95
CA THR A 140 0.47 30.76 -16.61
C THR A 140 -0.24 31.95 -15.98
N THR A 141 0.45 32.74 -15.19
CA THR A 141 -0.08 34.03 -14.69
C THR A 141 0.41 35.12 -15.62
N VAL A 142 -0.51 35.70 -16.36
CA VAL A 142 -0.23 36.91 -17.14
C VAL A 142 -0.38 38.09 -16.20
N LYS A 143 0.73 38.70 -15.82
CA LYS A 143 0.68 40.02 -15.14
C LYS A 143 0.50 41.08 -16.20
N HIS A 144 -0.66 41.74 -16.21
CA HIS A 144 -0.88 42.95 -16.96
C HIS A 144 -0.21 44.10 -16.19
N ASN A 145 0.85 44.65 -16.72
CA ASN A 145 1.37 45.92 -16.23
C ASN A 145 0.73 47.01 -17.11
N ASP A 146 -0.06 47.88 -16.49
CA ASP A 146 -0.63 49.08 -17.12
C ASP A 146 0.47 50.14 -17.39
N SER A 147 1.53 49.78 -18.07
CA SER A 147 2.52 50.72 -18.61
C SER A 147 2.69 50.43 -20.08
N LYS A 148 2.59 51.47 -20.87
CA LYS A 148 2.62 51.52 -22.36
C LYS A 148 3.89 50.92 -23.01
N ASP A 149 4.35 49.73 -22.57
CA ASP A 149 5.45 49.04 -23.24
C ASP A 149 5.09 47.58 -23.49
N THR A 150 5.11 47.21 -24.80
CA THR A 150 4.52 46.00 -25.37
C THR A 150 5.43 44.76 -25.22
N THR A 151 6.12 44.55 -24.10
CA THR A 151 6.88 43.34 -23.83
C THR A 151 6.19 42.44 -22.82
N VAL A 152 5.42 41.47 -23.32
CA VAL A 152 4.79 40.44 -22.53
C VAL A 152 5.86 39.47 -22.07
N LYS A 153 6.39 39.63 -20.86
CA LYS A 153 7.21 38.60 -20.19
C LYS A 153 6.31 37.46 -19.69
N LYS A 154 6.23 36.36 -20.42
CA LYS A 154 5.62 35.12 -19.97
C LYS A 154 6.51 34.44 -18.95
N THR A 155 6.20 34.61 -17.67
CA THR A 155 6.88 33.84 -16.62
C THR A 155 6.09 32.56 -16.37
N ALA A 156 6.62 31.41 -16.80
CA ALA A 156 6.06 30.11 -16.50
C ALA A 156 6.59 29.64 -15.15
N THR A 157 5.74 29.62 -14.12
CA THR A 157 6.10 28.99 -12.83
C THR A 157 5.67 27.55 -12.87
N VAL A 158 6.65 26.65 -12.93
CA VAL A 158 6.41 25.20 -12.86
C VAL A 158 6.23 24.83 -11.39
N GLN A 159 5.01 24.58 -10.96
CA GLN A 159 4.74 23.96 -9.66
C GLN A 159 4.75 22.45 -9.84
N ILE A 160 5.82 21.80 -9.36
CA ILE A 160 5.90 20.34 -9.27
C ILE A 160 5.09 19.93 -8.06
N THR A 161 3.82 19.60 -8.26
CA THR A 161 3.03 18.94 -7.21
C THR A 161 3.51 17.50 -7.14
N ARG A 162 4.33 17.17 -6.14
CA ARG A 162 4.61 15.74 -5.82
C ARG A 162 3.28 15.13 -5.40
N PRO A 163 2.82 14.01 -6.02
CA PRO A 163 1.74 13.26 -5.40
C PRO A 163 2.26 12.84 -4.03
N ALA A 164 1.59 13.29 -2.98
CA ALA A 164 1.84 12.80 -1.64
C ALA A 164 1.75 11.26 -1.71
N THR A 165 2.81 10.56 -1.32
CA THR A 165 2.73 9.16 -0.91
C THR A 165 1.47 9.02 -0.08
N ASN A 166 0.64 8.01 -0.35
CA ASN A 166 -0.61 7.71 0.32
C ASN A 166 -0.47 7.65 1.85
N ALA A 167 -0.20 8.79 2.45
CA ALA A 167 -0.69 9.07 3.78
C ALA A 167 -2.22 9.17 3.63
N PRO A 168 -3.01 8.56 4.51
CA PRO A 168 -4.45 8.72 4.48
C PRO A 168 -4.74 10.22 4.39
N GLN A 169 -5.35 10.66 3.29
CA GLN A 169 -5.67 12.08 3.12
C GLN A 169 -6.69 12.40 4.20
N THR A 170 -6.23 12.98 5.27
CA THR A 170 -7.09 13.52 6.32
C THR A 170 -7.87 14.68 5.70
N LYS A 171 -9.11 14.39 5.30
CA LYS A 171 -10.03 15.42 4.83
C LYS A 171 -10.41 16.28 6.02
N THR A 172 -10.44 17.59 5.86
CA THR A 172 -10.94 18.50 6.88
C THR A 172 -12.36 18.91 6.55
N TYR A 173 -13.20 19.05 7.56
CA TYR A 173 -14.57 19.51 7.45
C TYR A 173 -14.85 20.64 8.43
N THR A 174 -15.39 21.74 7.93
CA THR A 174 -15.81 22.87 8.77
C THR A 174 -17.30 22.70 9.12
N VAL A 175 -17.61 22.65 10.40
CA VAL A 175 -18.96 22.45 10.94
C VAL A 175 -19.89 23.59 10.54
N LYS A 176 -21.04 23.28 9.99
CA LYS A 176 -22.11 24.20 9.60
C LYS A 176 -23.26 24.12 10.58
N LYS A 177 -24.15 25.13 10.53
CA LYS A 177 -25.38 25.16 11.35
C LYS A 177 -26.25 23.93 11.07
N GLY A 178 -26.60 23.19 12.13
CA GLY A 178 -27.40 21.95 12.04
C GLY A 178 -26.61 20.67 11.87
N ASP A 179 -25.27 20.74 11.77
CA ASP A 179 -24.45 19.54 11.69
C ASP A 179 -24.37 18.80 13.02
N THR A 180 -24.28 17.48 12.92
CA THR A 180 -23.95 16.57 14.03
C THR A 180 -22.81 15.66 13.61
N LEU A 181 -22.04 15.15 14.58
CA LEU A 181 -20.97 14.18 14.27
C LEU A 181 -21.51 12.93 13.56
N TRP A 182 -22.73 12.51 13.89
CA TRP A 182 -23.43 11.41 13.24
C TRP A 182 -23.74 11.73 11.77
N GLY A 183 -24.25 12.93 11.48
CA GLY A 183 -24.54 13.41 10.12
C GLY A 183 -23.27 13.53 9.27
N ILE A 184 -22.21 14.07 9.86
CA ILE A 184 -20.91 14.18 9.20
C ILE A 184 -20.33 12.79 8.90
N ALA A 185 -20.40 11.85 9.86
CA ALA A 185 -19.97 10.47 9.65
C ALA A 185 -20.79 9.76 8.56
N LYS A 186 -22.09 9.96 8.52
CA LYS A 186 -22.97 9.43 7.46
C LYS A 186 -22.56 9.97 6.08
N LYS A 187 -22.21 11.25 6.00
CA LYS A 187 -21.80 11.92 4.76
C LYS A 187 -20.45 11.40 4.21
N TYR A 188 -19.47 11.18 5.11
CA TYR A 188 -18.12 10.81 4.69
C TYR A 188 -17.85 9.30 4.66
N TYR A 189 -18.50 8.54 5.51
CA TYR A 189 -18.33 7.07 5.64
C TYR A 189 -19.55 6.26 5.20
N GLY A 190 -20.63 6.94 4.78
CA GLY A 190 -21.90 6.27 4.46
C GLY A 190 -22.64 5.70 5.69
N ASN A 191 -22.04 5.79 6.87
CA ASN A 191 -22.59 5.22 8.11
C ASN A 191 -22.39 6.18 9.28
N GLY A 192 -23.49 6.68 9.86
CA GLY A 192 -23.48 7.60 11.00
C GLY A 192 -22.93 6.99 12.29
N ALA A 193 -23.04 5.65 12.47
CA ALA A 193 -22.49 4.96 13.64
C ALA A 193 -20.94 5.03 13.72
N LYS A 194 -20.26 5.44 12.64
CA LYS A 194 -18.81 5.69 12.63
C LYS A 194 -18.40 7.06 13.17
N TYR A 195 -19.30 7.84 13.76
CA TYR A 195 -18.97 9.12 14.40
C TYR A 195 -17.84 9.04 15.45
N PRO A 196 -17.67 7.92 16.21
CA PRO A 196 -16.57 7.82 17.15
C PRO A 196 -15.17 7.91 16.49
N THR A 197 -15.05 7.54 15.23
CA THR A 197 -13.79 7.67 14.46
C THR A 197 -13.42 9.16 14.30
N ILE A 198 -14.40 10.00 13.94
CA ILE A 198 -14.21 11.45 13.83
C ILE A 198 -13.92 12.06 15.21
N TYR A 199 -14.68 11.66 16.22
CA TYR A 199 -14.49 12.13 17.61
C TYR A 199 -13.08 11.83 18.11
N ASN A 200 -12.62 10.57 17.95
CA ASN A 200 -11.31 10.13 18.40
C ASN A 200 -10.16 10.89 17.72
N ALA A 201 -10.30 11.17 16.41
CA ALA A 201 -9.32 11.96 15.65
C ALA A 201 -9.29 13.44 16.06
N ASN A 202 -10.32 13.93 16.76
CA ASN A 202 -10.47 15.34 17.15
C ASN A 202 -10.66 15.57 18.66
N LYS A 203 -10.25 14.62 19.52
CA LYS A 203 -10.40 14.71 20.98
C LYS A 203 -9.87 16.01 21.60
N GLY A 204 -8.83 16.60 21.02
CA GLY A 204 -8.29 17.88 21.45
C GLY A 204 -9.20 19.09 21.17
N LYS A 205 -10.13 18.94 20.20
CA LYS A 205 -11.06 20.01 19.78
C LYS A 205 -12.48 19.79 20.23
N ILE A 206 -12.87 18.53 20.52
CA ILE A 206 -14.23 18.14 20.91
C ILE A 206 -14.20 17.58 22.33
N LYS A 207 -14.73 18.34 23.28
CA LYS A 207 -14.86 17.87 24.68
C LYS A 207 -16.04 16.91 24.86
N ASN A 208 -17.13 17.14 24.13
CA ASN A 208 -18.34 16.32 24.20
C ASN A 208 -18.82 15.98 22.79
N PRO A 209 -18.96 14.70 22.41
CA PRO A 209 -19.35 14.30 21.07
C PRO A 209 -20.76 14.75 20.66
N ASN A 210 -21.60 15.06 21.63
CA ASN A 210 -22.96 15.57 21.39
C ASN A 210 -23.03 17.09 21.26
N LEU A 211 -21.90 17.79 21.46
CA LEU A 211 -21.85 19.25 21.42
C LEU A 211 -20.71 19.74 20.53
N ILE A 212 -21.07 20.14 19.32
CA ILE A 212 -20.15 20.73 18.34
C ILE A 212 -20.66 22.13 17.96
N TYR A 213 -19.72 23.01 17.58
CA TYR A 213 -20.02 24.40 17.29
C TYR A 213 -19.72 24.73 15.83
N VAL A 214 -20.54 25.60 15.26
CA VAL A 214 -20.33 26.11 13.89
C VAL A 214 -18.97 26.77 13.78
N GLY A 215 -18.26 26.48 12.69
CA GLY A 215 -16.91 27.00 12.45
C GLY A 215 -15.76 26.11 12.98
N GLN A 216 -16.05 25.08 13.78
CA GLN A 216 -15.03 24.11 14.15
C GLN A 216 -14.53 23.34 12.94
N VAL A 217 -13.21 23.12 12.84
CA VAL A 217 -12.58 22.37 11.76
C VAL A 217 -12.18 21.00 12.28
N PHE A 218 -12.83 19.95 11.78
CA PHE A 218 -12.55 18.56 12.14
C PHE A 218 -11.71 17.87 11.07
N THR A 219 -10.80 17.03 11.54
CA THR A 219 -10.06 16.08 10.72
C THR A 219 -10.92 14.83 10.53
N ILE A 220 -11.15 14.44 9.26
CA ILE A 220 -11.88 13.22 8.88
C ILE A 220 -10.82 12.20 8.43
N PRO A 221 -10.48 11.21 9.25
CA PRO A 221 -9.47 10.19 8.92
C PRO A 221 -9.93 9.20 7.87
#